data_f9ad5d13d5dcd9901e1d5c0739bbc525
#
_entry.id   f9ad5d13d5dcd9901e1d5c0739bbc525
#
_cell.length_a   1.000
_cell.length_b   1.000
_cell.length_c   1.000
_cell.angle_alpha   90.00
_cell.angle_beta   90.00
_cell.angle_gamma   90.00
#
_symmetry.space_group_name_H-M   'P 1'
#
loop_
_entity.id
_entity.type
_entity.pdbx_description
1 polymer ?
#
loop_
_entity_poly.entity_id
_entity_poly.type
_entity_poly.pdbx_seq_one_letter_code
_entity_poly.pdbx_strand_id
1 'polypeptide(L)'
;MDIFSPLTLGALTLRNRIIMAPMTRSRADADAVPTDIMVDYYRQRASAGLIISEGIAPSADGLGYCRTPGIYNPRQIEAWSRITSAVHAEGGSMVAQLLHVGRVASALNKPAGSETVAPSAVRARGEIYTDQGGMQPLEQPRALELEEIPAVLEQYRSATENAFAGGFDGVAL
;
A
#
# COMPACT_ATOMS: atom_id res chain seq x y z
N MET A 1 6.62 -25.44 19.61
CA MET A 1 5.42 -24.68 19.21
C MET A 1 5.20 -24.95 17.73
N ASP A 2 4.02 -25.47 17.36
CA ASP A 2 3.72 -25.81 15.96
C ASP A 2 3.33 -24.54 15.18
N ILE A 3 3.96 -24.32 14.03
CA ILE A 3 3.69 -23.15 13.16
C ILE A 3 2.26 -23.18 12.57
N PHE A 4 1.63 -24.34 12.54
CA PHE A 4 0.25 -24.52 12.07
C PHE A 4 -0.79 -24.34 13.18
N SER A 5 -0.36 -24.16 14.45
CA SER A 5 -1.30 -23.91 15.55
C SER A 5 -1.88 -22.49 15.46
N PRO A 6 -3.16 -22.29 15.83
CA PRO A 6 -3.77 -20.96 15.86
C PRO A 6 -3.01 -19.97 16.76
N LEU A 7 -3.15 -18.70 16.46
CA LEU A 7 -2.57 -17.59 17.23
C LEU A 7 -3.58 -16.46 17.39
N THR A 8 -3.78 -16.00 18.63
CA THR A 8 -4.50 -14.76 18.89
C THR A 8 -3.53 -13.57 18.83
N LEU A 9 -3.81 -12.62 17.97
CA LEU A 9 -3.07 -11.39 17.79
C LEU A 9 -4.01 -10.19 17.96
N GLY A 10 -4.03 -9.59 19.14
CA GLY A 10 -5.01 -8.55 19.47
C GLY A 10 -6.44 -9.08 19.33
N ALA A 11 -7.23 -8.45 18.47
CA ALA A 11 -8.61 -8.87 18.20
C ALA A 11 -8.71 -9.98 17.11
N LEU A 12 -7.60 -10.33 16.44
CA LEU A 12 -7.59 -11.32 15.38
C LEU A 12 -7.28 -12.72 15.92
N THR A 13 -8.00 -13.72 15.42
CA THR A 13 -7.67 -15.13 15.61
C THR A 13 -7.16 -15.70 14.30
N LEU A 14 -5.86 -15.86 14.20
CA LEU A 14 -5.18 -16.39 13.03
C LEU A 14 -5.23 -17.92 13.02
N ARG A 15 -5.50 -18.52 11.85
CA ARG A 15 -5.58 -19.98 11.69
C ARG A 15 -4.25 -20.71 11.87
N ASN A 16 -3.14 -20.01 11.67
CA ASN A 16 -1.78 -20.51 11.85
C ASN A 16 -0.82 -19.32 12.09
N ARG A 17 0.46 -19.59 12.28
CA ARG A 17 1.50 -18.59 12.61
C ARG A 17 2.33 -18.15 11.40
N ILE A 18 1.88 -18.47 10.18
CA ILE A 18 2.55 -18.07 8.95
C ILE A 18 2.00 -16.72 8.53
N ILE A 19 2.88 -15.73 8.40
CA ILE A 19 2.51 -14.39 7.98
C ILE A 19 3.16 -14.11 6.62
N MET A 20 2.33 -13.72 5.64
CA MET A 20 2.82 -13.25 4.36
C MET A 20 3.36 -11.82 4.53
N ALA A 21 4.65 -11.62 4.27
CA ALA A 21 5.29 -10.32 4.32
C ALA A 21 4.79 -9.38 3.19
N PRO A 22 4.82 -8.06 3.40
CA PRO A 22 4.47 -7.08 2.36
C PRO A 22 5.47 -7.14 1.20
N MET A 23 4.95 -7.23 -0.02
CA MET A 23 5.78 -7.30 -1.25
C MET A 23 5.12 -6.51 -2.37
N THR A 24 5.71 -5.42 -2.79
CA THR A 24 5.27 -4.62 -3.95
C THR A 24 5.22 -5.49 -5.20
N ARG A 25 4.05 -5.56 -5.87
CA ARG A 25 3.83 -6.38 -7.06
C ARG A 25 3.79 -5.58 -8.35
N SER A 26 3.62 -4.25 -8.25
CA SER A 26 3.51 -3.38 -9.44
C SER A 26 2.43 -3.88 -10.42
N ARG A 27 1.22 -4.10 -9.94
CA ARG A 27 0.08 -4.64 -10.72
C ARG A 27 -1.19 -3.80 -10.62
N ALA A 28 -1.15 -2.66 -9.94
CA ALA A 28 -2.22 -1.67 -10.04
C ALA A 28 -2.26 -1.05 -11.44
N ASP A 29 -3.37 -0.43 -11.80
CA ASP A 29 -3.48 0.33 -13.04
C ASP A 29 -2.78 1.71 -12.98
N ALA A 30 -2.93 2.52 -14.03
CA ALA A 30 -2.33 3.85 -14.10
C ALA A 30 -2.90 4.85 -13.09
N ASP A 31 -4.12 4.60 -12.60
CA ASP A 31 -4.81 5.40 -11.58
C ASP A 31 -4.57 4.86 -10.16
N ALA A 32 -3.57 3.99 -9.99
CA ALA A 32 -3.27 3.31 -8.73
C ALA A 32 -4.44 2.48 -8.18
N VAL A 33 -5.34 2.01 -9.05
CA VAL A 33 -6.47 1.14 -8.69
C VAL A 33 -6.02 -0.32 -8.74
N PRO A 34 -6.27 -1.12 -7.69
CA PRO A 34 -6.01 -2.56 -7.71
C PRO A 34 -6.75 -3.27 -8.86
N THR A 35 -6.07 -4.20 -9.52
CA THR A 35 -6.61 -4.95 -10.68
C THR A 35 -7.04 -6.37 -10.32
N ASP A 36 -7.77 -7.03 -11.23
CA ASP A 36 -8.29 -8.39 -10.98
C ASP A 36 -7.18 -9.43 -10.76
N ILE A 37 -6.02 -9.27 -11.39
CA ILE A 37 -4.88 -10.17 -11.13
C ILE A 37 -4.40 -10.09 -9.67
N MET A 38 -4.60 -8.94 -8.99
CA MET A 38 -4.29 -8.79 -7.57
C MET A 38 -5.29 -9.55 -6.70
N VAL A 39 -6.58 -9.66 -7.12
CA VAL A 39 -7.57 -10.50 -6.44
C VAL A 39 -7.10 -11.95 -6.40
N ASP A 40 -6.72 -12.50 -7.55
CA ASP A 40 -6.20 -13.87 -7.64
C ASP A 40 -4.91 -14.06 -6.85
N TYR A 41 -4.01 -13.09 -6.91
CA TYR A 41 -2.73 -13.14 -6.20
C TYR A 41 -2.92 -13.27 -4.68
N TYR A 42 -3.80 -12.47 -4.07
CA TYR A 42 -4.03 -12.50 -2.63
C TYR A 42 -4.91 -13.69 -2.23
N ARG A 43 -5.96 -14.02 -3.01
CA ARG A 43 -6.82 -15.18 -2.78
C ARG A 43 -6.03 -16.49 -2.72
N GLN A 44 -5.07 -16.69 -3.64
CA GLN A 44 -4.20 -17.88 -3.65
C GLN A 44 -3.32 -18.03 -2.41
N ARG A 45 -3.18 -16.98 -1.60
CA ARG A 45 -2.34 -16.94 -0.38
C ARG A 45 -3.15 -16.87 0.90
N ALA A 46 -4.47 -16.94 0.80
CA ALA A 46 -5.39 -16.81 1.94
C ALA A 46 -5.25 -17.95 2.97
N SER A 47 -4.52 -19.02 2.67
CA SER A 47 -4.18 -20.08 3.64
C SER A 47 -3.13 -19.64 4.67
N ALA A 48 -2.40 -18.54 4.48
CA ALA A 48 -1.57 -17.91 5.50
C ALA A 48 -2.43 -17.48 6.70
N GLY A 49 -1.85 -17.46 7.89
CA GLY A 49 -2.52 -16.98 9.10
C GLY A 49 -2.87 -15.49 9.00
N LEU A 50 -1.98 -14.71 8.38
CA LEU A 50 -2.22 -13.29 8.10
C LEU A 50 -1.52 -12.92 6.80
N ILE A 51 -2.17 -12.11 5.99
CA ILE A 51 -1.56 -11.44 4.85
C ILE A 51 -1.33 -9.97 5.21
N ILE A 52 -0.08 -9.50 5.07
CA ILE A 52 0.21 -8.06 5.03
C ILE A 52 0.25 -7.67 3.55
N SER A 53 -0.55 -6.69 3.14
CA SER A 53 -0.61 -6.25 1.74
C SER A 53 0.74 -5.70 1.27
N GLU A 54 0.91 -5.56 -0.04
CA GLU A 54 1.93 -4.64 -0.58
C GLU A 54 1.70 -3.22 -0.05
N GLY A 55 2.73 -2.36 -0.16
CA GLY A 55 2.62 -0.96 0.24
C GLY A 55 1.51 -0.24 -0.54
N ILE A 56 0.57 0.34 0.19
CA ILE A 56 -0.58 1.07 -0.32
C ILE A 56 -0.39 2.56 -0.02
N ALA A 57 -0.44 3.40 -1.04
CA ALA A 57 -0.26 4.84 -0.87
C ALA A 57 -1.46 5.47 -0.15
N PRO A 58 -1.23 6.26 0.93
CA PRO A 58 -2.28 6.97 1.65
C PRO A 58 -2.79 8.20 0.90
N SER A 59 -2.04 8.68 -0.10
CA SER A 59 -2.34 9.84 -0.92
C SER A 59 -1.64 9.75 -2.27
N ALA A 60 -1.97 10.63 -3.21
CA ALA A 60 -1.28 10.72 -4.49
C ALA A 60 0.22 11.07 -4.33
N ASP A 61 0.55 11.92 -3.36
CA ASP A 61 1.95 12.27 -3.05
C ASP A 61 2.72 11.10 -2.45
N GLY A 62 2.03 10.17 -1.83
CA GLY A 62 2.60 8.93 -1.27
C GLY A 62 3.04 7.91 -2.31
N LEU A 63 2.61 8.03 -3.57
CA LEU A 63 3.04 7.18 -4.67
C LEU A 63 4.47 7.50 -5.10
N GLY A 64 5.13 6.54 -5.76
CA GLY A 64 6.46 6.75 -6.33
C GLY A 64 6.97 5.58 -7.14
N TYR A 65 6.67 4.35 -6.75
CA TYR A 65 6.96 3.17 -7.55
C TYR A 65 5.90 2.98 -8.65
N CYS A 66 6.33 2.39 -9.75
CA CYS A 66 5.47 2.10 -10.90
C CYS A 66 4.33 1.15 -10.51
N ARG A 67 3.10 1.50 -10.87
CA ARG A 67 1.90 0.65 -10.73
C ARG A 67 1.68 0.12 -9.32
N THR A 68 1.95 0.92 -8.29
CA THR A 68 1.59 0.62 -6.90
C THR A 68 0.19 1.14 -6.59
N PRO A 69 -0.57 0.42 -5.73
CA PRO A 69 -1.94 0.81 -5.42
C PRO A 69 -2.01 1.95 -4.41
N GLY A 70 -3.10 2.71 -4.49
CA GLY A 70 -3.52 3.67 -3.47
C GLY A 70 -4.79 3.22 -2.73
N ILE A 71 -5.19 4.03 -1.71
CA ILE A 71 -6.45 3.85 -0.98
C ILE A 71 -7.08 5.19 -0.58
N TYR A 72 -6.89 6.21 -1.38
CA TYR A 72 -7.29 7.59 -1.10
C TYR A 72 -8.49 8.07 -1.94
N ASN A 73 -9.10 7.19 -2.74
CA ASN A 73 -10.32 7.51 -3.49
C ASN A 73 -11.30 6.32 -3.55
N PRO A 74 -12.60 6.57 -3.85
CA PRO A 74 -13.62 5.53 -3.82
C PRO A 74 -13.36 4.34 -4.76
N ARG A 75 -12.80 4.56 -5.96
CA ARG A 75 -12.48 3.47 -6.91
C ARG A 75 -11.43 2.52 -6.35
N GLN A 76 -10.43 3.05 -5.67
CA GLN A 76 -9.38 2.26 -5.04
C GLN A 76 -9.95 1.45 -3.87
N ILE A 77 -10.79 2.06 -3.02
CA ILE A 77 -11.45 1.41 -1.89
C ILE A 77 -12.32 0.24 -2.38
N GLU A 78 -13.15 0.46 -3.41
CA GLU A 78 -13.99 -0.57 -4.01
C GLU A 78 -13.14 -1.73 -4.57
N ALA A 79 -12.04 -1.42 -5.27
CA ALA A 79 -11.15 -2.43 -5.80
C ALA A 79 -10.49 -3.26 -4.69
N TRP A 80 -10.08 -2.63 -3.59
CA TRP A 80 -9.56 -3.32 -2.42
C TRP A 80 -10.63 -4.20 -1.74
N SER A 81 -11.90 -3.75 -1.68
CA SER A 81 -12.98 -4.56 -1.09
C SER A 81 -13.21 -5.88 -1.83
N ARG A 82 -12.97 -5.94 -3.14
CA ARG A 82 -13.01 -7.20 -3.91
C ARG A 82 -11.88 -8.14 -3.51
N ILE A 83 -10.69 -7.61 -3.24
CA ILE A 83 -9.53 -8.39 -2.80
C ILE A 83 -9.74 -8.95 -1.40
N THR A 84 -10.10 -8.11 -0.44
CA THR A 84 -10.33 -8.52 0.95
C THR A 84 -11.48 -9.53 1.04
N SER A 85 -12.57 -9.32 0.31
CA SER A 85 -13.69 -10.26 0.22
C SER A 85 -13.26 -11.63 -0.33
N ALA A 86 -12.40 -11.67 -1.35
CA ALA A 86 -11.89 -12.92 -1.89
C ALA A 86 -10.97 -13.66 -0.90
N VAL A 87 -10.16 -12.93 -0.13
CA VAL A 87 -9.33 -13.50 0.93
C VAL A 87 -10.19 -14.03 2.08
N HIS A 88 -11.19 -13.27 2.51
CA HIS A 88 -12.12 -13.68 3.58
C HIS A 88 -12.97 -14.88 3.17
N ALA A 89 -13.40 -14.99 1.91
CA ALA A 89 -14.14 -16.16 1.41
C ALA A 89 -13.35 -17.46 1.55
N GLU A 90 -12.03 -17.39 1.50
CA GLU A 90 -11.12 -18.53 1.76
C GLU A 90 -10.76 -18.66 3.27
N GLY A 91 -11.37 -17.83 4.13
CA GLY A 91 -11.14 -17.80 5.59
C GLY A 91 -9.77 -17.22 5.98
N GLY A 92 -9.14 -16.42 5.11
CA GLY A 92 -7.92 -15.68 5.41
C GLY A 92 -8.19 -14.37 6.14
N SER A 93 -7.14 -13.76 6.70
CA SER A 93 -7.15 -12.41 7.27
C SER A 93 -6.11 -11.54 6.55
N MET A 94 -6.43 -10.24 6.37
CA MET A 94 -5.56 -9.33 5.62
C MET A 94 -5.49 -7.94 6.27
N VAL A 95 -4.28 -7.41 6.46
CA VAL A 95 -4.03 -6.03 6.92
C VAL A 95 -3.40 -5.19 5.82
N ALA A 96 -3.76 -3.91 5.76
CA ALA A 96 -3.19 -2.95 4.82
C ALA A 96 -1.84 -2.43 5.32
N GLN A 97 -0.77 -2.50 4.52
CA GLN A 97 0.44 -1.72 4.79
C GLN A 97 0.29 -0.34 4.15
N LEU A 98 0.16 0.71 4.97
CA LEU A 98 0.13 2.10 4.48
C LEU A 98 1.56 2.61 4.32
N LEU A 99 1.92 3.02 3.11
CA LEU A 99 3.29 3.40 2.76
C LEU A 99 3.31 4.71 1.96
N HIS A 100 3.91 5.75 2.53
CA HIS A 100 4.31 6.94 1.79
C HIS A 100 5.80 6.81 1.42
N VAL A 101 6.12 6.82 0.13
CA VAL A 101 7.50 6.53 -0.32
C VAL A 101 8.50 7.68 -0.08
N GLY A 102 8.02 8.84 0.33
CA GLY A 102 8.88 10.02 0.57
C GLY A 102 9.70 10.38 -0.67
N ARG A 103 11.01 10.51 -0.51
CA ARG A 103 11.96 10.89 -1.56
C ARG A 103 12.33 9.79 -2.56
N VAL A 104 11.81 8.55 -2.37
CA VAL A 104 12.09 7.44 -3.29
C VAL A 104 10.99 7.38 -4.34
N ALA A 105 10.98 8.36 -5.23
CA ALA A 105 9.88 8.57 -6.18
C ALA A 105 10.36 9.09 -7.55
N SER A 106 9.46 8.96 -8.51
CA SER A 106 9.51 9.64 -9.81
C SER A 106 8.13 10.25 -10.11
N ALA A 107 8.09 11.48 -10.59
CA ALA A 107 6.86 12.14 -11.06
C ALA A 107 6.17 11.35 -12.19
N LEU A 108 6.93 10.57 -12.98
CA LEU A 108 6.39 9.72 -14.03
C LEU A 108 5.54 8.54 -13.50
N ASN A 109 5.65 8.23 -12.21
CA ASN A 109 4.88 7.18 -11.54
C ASN A 109 3.75 7.73 -10.67
N LYS A 110 3.45 9.02 -10.78
CA LYS A 110 2.43 9.72 -9.99
C LYS A 110 1.37 10.35 -10.87
N PRO A 111 0.16 10.57 -10.35
CA PRO A 111 -0.83 11.43 -11.01
C PRO A 111 -0.30 12.85 -11.21
N ALA A 112 -0.74 13.51 -12.29
CA ALA A 112 -0.40 14.90 -12.55
C ALA A 112 -0.81 15.80 -11.36
N GLY A 113 0.08 16.73 -10.98
CA GLY A 113 -0.13 17.64 -9.85
C GLY A 113 0.29 17.08 -8.48
N SER A 114 0.75 15.82 -8.41
CA SER A 114 1.34 15.27 -7.18
C SER A 114 2.78 15.70 -7.02
N GLU A 115 3.20 15.87 -5.76
CA GLU A 115 4.56 16.27 -5.41
C GLU A 115 5.36 15.12 -4.79
N THR A 116 6.67 15.14 -4.96
CA THR A 116 7.58 14.32 -4.17
C THR A 116 8.06 15.14 -2.98
N VAL A 117 7.61 14.77 -1.80
CA VAL A 117 7.90 15.47 -0.55
C VAL A 117 8.69 14.58 0.41
N ALA A 118 9.50 15.20 1.24
CA ALA A 118 10.29 14.52 2.27
C ALA A 118 10.58 15.49 3.43
N PRO A 119 11.05 15.01 4.59
CA PRO A 119 11.43 15.90 5.70
C PRO A 119 12.54 16.90 5.34
N SER A 120 13.32 16.61 4.29
CA SER A 120 14.37 17.51 3.79
C SER A 120 14.53 17.38 2.28
N ALA A 121 14.95 18.45 1.59
CA ALA A 121 15.17 18.48 0.15
C ALA A 121 16.48 17.76 -0.25
N VAL A 122 16.66 16.52 0.22
CA VAL A 122 17.85 15.69 -0.05
C VAL A 122 17.48 14.57 -0.99
N ARG A 123 17.95 14.64 -2.24
CA ARG A 123 17.75 13.60 -3.24
C ARG A 123 18.30 12.25 -2.79
N ALA A 124 17.54 11.19 -2.95
CA ALA A 124 18.03 9.84 -2.73
C ALA A 124 18.99 9.42 -3.87
N ARG A 125 19.95 8.55 -3.56
CA ARG A 125 20.82 7.96 -4.59
C ARG A 125 20.13 6.77 -5.24
N GLY A 126 20.41 6.56 -6.52
CA GLY A 126 19.90 5.42 -7.28
C GLY A 126 18.88 5.82 -8.35
N GLU A 127 18.24 4.80 -8.90
CA GLU A 127 17.30 4.90 -10.00
C GLU A 127 16.00 4.17 -9.64
N ILE A 128 14.93 4.55 -10.31
CA ILE A 128 13.60 3.93 -10.17
C ILE A 128 13.04 3.64 -11.56
N TYR A 129 12.35 2.51 -11.70
CA TYR A 129 11.72 2.14 -12.95
C TYR A 129 10.42 2.93 -13.15
N THR A 130 10.20 3.37 -14.40
CA THR A 130 8.98 4.02 -14.87
C THR A 130 8.51 3.37 -16.17
N ASP A 131 7.19 3.25 -16.36
CA ASP A 131 6.63 2.66 -17.59
C ASP A 131 6.91 3.52 -18.84
N GLN A 132 7.06 4.83 -18.65
CA GLN A 132 7.24 5.80 -19.74
C GLN A 132 8.70 5.95 -20.18
N GLY A 133 9.65 5.85 -19.25
CA GLY A 133 11.07 6.16 -19.51
C GLY A 133 12.06 5.10 -19.07
N GLY A 134 11.60 3.90 -18.63
CA GLY A 134 12.48 2.87 -18.06
C GLY A 134 13.11 3.32 -16.76
N MET A 135 14.37 2.96 -16.50
CA MET A 135 15.13 3.38 -15.33
C MET A 135 15.43 4.88 -15.40
N GLN A 136 15.01 5.60 -14.38
CA GLN A 136 15.20 7.04 -14.24
C GLN A 136 15.88 7.38 -12.91
N PRO A 137 16.74 8.40 -12.85
CA PRO A 137 17.24 8.89 -11.59
C PRO A 137 16.11 9.32 -10.67
N LEU A 138 16.23 9.03 -9.38
CA LEU A 138 15.30 9.55 -8.38
C LEU A 138 15.29 11.08 -8.40
N GLU A 139 14.13 11.69 -8.21
CA GLU A 139 14.00 13.15 -8.25
C GLU A 139 14.37 13.84 -6.95
N GLN A 140 14.58 15.15 -7.02
CA GLN A 140 14.81 15.99 -5.86
C GLN A 140 13.46 16.21 -5.14
N PRO A 141 13.28 15.78 -3.88
CA PRO A 141 12.07 16.10 -3.15
C PRO A 141 12.02 17.56 -2.73
N ARG A 142 10.82 18.08 -2.56
CA ARG A 142 10.60 19.29 -1.79
C ARG A 142 10.64 18.97 -0.29
N ALA A 143 11.24 19.83 0.51
CA ALA A 143 11.12 19.71 1.96
C ALA A 143 9.69 20.08 2.40
N LEU A 144 9.13 19.32 3.34
CA LEU A 144 7.89 19.67 4.01
C LEU A 144 8.14 20.81 5.01
N GLU A 145 7.25 21.78 5.03
CA GLU A 145 7.19 22.74 6.12
C GLU A 145 6.52 22.12 7.36
N LEU A 146 6.80 22.64 8.55
CA LEU A 146 6.23 22.10 9.79
C LEU A 146 4.70 22.13 9.80
N GLU A 147 4.12 23.15 9.19
CA GLU A 147 2.69 23.37 9.07
C GLU A 147 1.99 22.36 8.14
N GLU A 148 2.76 21.66 7.28
CA GLU A 148 2.24 20.63 6.37
C GLU A 148 2.15 19.23 7.04
N ILE A 149 2.90 19.00 8.12
CA ILE A 149 2.91 17.70 8.81
C ILE A 149 1.51 17.25 9.25
N PRO A 150 0.64 18.12 9.80
CA PRO A 150 -0.74 17.71 10.13
C PRO A 150 -1.53 17.19 8.93
N ALA A 151 -1.30 17.74 7.73
CA ALA A 151 -1.97 17.26 6.51
C ALA A 151 -1.51 15.86 6.12
N VAL A 152 -0.23 15.54 6.28
CA VAL A 152 0.29 14.19 6.05
C VAL A 152 -0.30 13.20 7.06
N LEU A 153 -0.40 13.58 8.34
CA LEU A 153 -1.05 12.75 9.36
C LEU A 153 -2.51 12.49 9.02
N GLU A 154 -3.23 13.50 8.52
CA GLU A 154 -4.62 13.37 8.08
C GLU A 154 -4.76 12.42 6.88
N GLN A 155 -3.80 12.40 5.94
CA GLN A 155 -3.77 11.43 4.84
C GLN A 155 -3.70 10.00 5.38
N TYR A 156 -2.86 9.72 6.38
CA TYR A 156 -2.77 8.40 7.01
C TYR A 156 -4.04 8.05 7.80
N ARG A 157 -4.65 9.03 8.52
CA ARG A 157 -5.92 8.82 9.22
C ARG A 157 -7.01 8.42 8.23
N SER A 158 -7.19 9.21 7.17
CA SER A 158 -8.18 8.93 6.13
C SER A 158 -7.92 7.59 5.42
N ALA A 159 -6.66 7.29 5.10
CA ALA A 159 -6.30 6.01 4.49
C ALA A 159 -6.59 4.82 5.42
N THR A 160 -6.45 4.99 6.73
CA THR A 160 -6.83 3.97 7.73
C THR A 160 -8.34 3.73 7.72
N GLU A 161 -9.16 4.78 7.72
CA GLU A 161 -10.61 4.68 7.62
C GLU A 161 -11.03 3.99 6.29
N ASN A 162 -10.38 4.38 5.19
CA ASN A 162 -10.60 3.78 3.88
C ASN A 162 -10.19 2.30 3.83
N ALA A 163 -9.12 1.90 4.55
CA ALA A 163 -8.71 0.51 4.65
C ALA A 163 -9.81 -0.34 5.33
N PHE A 164 -10.37 0.14 6.42
CA PHE A 164 -11.50 -0.56 7.05
C PHE A 164 -12.74 -0.57 6.14
N ALA A 165 -13.04 0.54 5.44
CA ALA A 165 -14.13 0.56 4.44
C ALA A 165 -13.87 -0.40 3.28
N GLY A 166 -12.61 -0.62 2.89
CA GLY A 166 -12.16 -1.61 1.93
C GLY A 166 -12.09 -3.04 2.47
N GLY A 167 -12.53 -3.29 3.70
CA GLY A 167 -12.64 -4.63 4.30
C GLY A 167 -11.36 -5.20 4.89
N PHE A 168 -10.31 -4.42 5.09
CA PHE A 168 -9.11 -4.89 5.79
C PHE A 168 -9.38 -5.11 7.29
N ASP A 169 -8.75 -6.11 7.86
CA ASP A 169 -8.85 -6.49 9.28
C ASP A 169 -7.98 -5.59 10.20
N GLY A 170 -7.17 -4.74 9.62
CA GLY A 170 -6.30 -3.81 10.33
C GLY A 170 -5.33 -3.08 9.39
N VAL A 171 -4.45 -2.27 9.99
CA VAL A 171 -3.41 -1.53 9.24
C VAL A 171 -2.03 -1.75 9.88
N ALA A 172 -0.99 -1.67 9.04
CA ALA A 172 0.42 -1.61 9.41
C ALA A 172 1.01 -0.31 8.84
N LEU A 173 1.84 0.39 9.61
CA LEU A 173 2.52 1.64 9.23
C LEU A 173 4.02 1.40 9.11
#